data_6f85d50fb989d118717f88f8d4a2637c
#
_entry.id   6f85d50fb989d118717f88f8d4a2637c
#
_cell.length_a   1.000
_cell.length_b   1.000
_cell.length_c   1.000
_cell.angle_alpha   90.00
_cell.angle_beta   90.00
_cell.angle_gamma   90.00
#
_symmetry.space_group_name_H-M   'P 1'
#
loop_
_entity.id
_entity.type
_entity.pdbx_description
1 polymer ?
#
loop_
_entity_poly.entity_id
_entity_poly.type
_entity_poly.pdbx_seq_one_letter_code
_entity_poly.pdbx_strand_id
1 'polypeptide(L)'
;DYSQQEPRLVVHYAALQNLYGVDDVLEAYREGDADFHTIVADMAEIPRSQAKTINLGLFYGMGKNKLQAELGVSKDVSDSLFRQYHNRVPFVKQLMDNVMSRAQESGKIRTLLGRLCRFHLWEPNQFGIHKSLPHDQALLEHGPGIKRAFTYKALNKLIQGSAADMTKKAMINLHKEGIIPHIQVHDELDI
;
A
#
# COMPACT_ATOMS: atom_id res chain seq x y z
N ASP A 1 8.03 -3.61 -19.15
CA ASP A 1 7.16 -3.72 -17.98
C ASP A 1 7.97 -4.22 -16.77
N TYR A 2 7.65 -3.72 -15.58
CA TYR A 2 8.25 -4.20 -14.32
C TYR A 2 7.41 -5.34 -13.73
N SER A 3 8.02 -6.53 -13.61
CA SER A 3 7.35 -7.67 -12.97
C SER A 3 7.05 -7.39 -11.50
N GLN A 4 5.76 -7.35 -11.13
CA GLN A 4 5.29 -7.23 -9.74
C GLN A 4 5.87 -6.03 -8.98
N GLN A 5 5.97 -4.88 -9.62
CA GLN A 5 6.61 -3.69 -9.05
C GLN A 5 6.08 -3.31 -7.65
N GLU A 6 4.76 -3.23 -7.49
CA GLU A 6 4.15 -2.85 -6.21
C GLU A 6 4.34 -3.90 -5.10
N PRO A 7 4.13 -5.22 -5.33
CA PRO A 7 4.46 -6.25 -4.35
C PRO A 7 5.93 -6.23 -3.91
N ARG A 8 6.87 -6.05 -4.83
CA ARG A 8 8.31 -5.92 -4.50
C ARG A 8 8.58 -4.71 -3.60
N LEU A 9 7.89 -3.60 -3.82
CA LEU A 9 7.98 -2.42 -2.96
C LEU A 9 7.41 -2.66 -1.56
N VAL A 10 6.31 -3.41 -1.44
CA VAL A 10 5.77 -3.80 -0.12
C VAL A 10 6.80 -4.62 0.67
N VAL A 11 7.39 -5.63 0.05
CA VAL A 11 8.43 -6.46 0.67
C VAL A 11 9.66 -5.62 1.03
N HIS A 12 10.10 -4.74 0.13
CA HIS A 12 11.20 -3.81 0.38
C HIS A 12 10.98 -2.95 1.64
N TYR A 13 9.82 -2.30 1.74
CA TYR A 13 9.51 -1.45 2.89
C TYR A 13 9.30 -2.24 4.19
N ALA A 14 8.76 -3.46 4.10
CA ALA A 14 8.63 -4.34 5.24
C ALA A 14 10.01 -4.82 5.74
N ALA A 15 10.91 -5.18 4.83
CA ALA A 15 12.28 -5.58 5.15
C ALA A 15 13.09 -4.43 5.76
N LEU A 16 12.96 -3.20 5.23
CA LEU A 16 13.61 -2.00 5.83
C LEU A 16 13.19 -1.73 7.27
N GLN A 17 12.01 -2.17 7.67
CA GLN A 17 11.49 -2.04 9.03
C GLN A 17 11.68 -3.32 9.86
N ASN A 18 12.34 -4.35 9.34
CA ASN A 18 12.54 -5.65 9.97
C ASN A 18 11.22 -6.24 10.49
N LEU A 19 10.15 -6.17 9.69
CA LEU A 19 8.83 -6.66 10.10
C LEU A 19 8.78 -8.18 10.11
N TYR A 20 8.11 -8.72 11.13
CA TYR A 20 8.03 -10.17 11.33
C TYR A 20 7.36 -10.89 10.15
N GLY A 21 7.99 -11.95 9.67
CA GLY A 21 7.47 -12.81 8.59
C GLY A 21 7.76 -12.30 7.17
N VAL A 22 8.64 -11.29 7.00
CA VAL A 22 9.04 -10.80 5.67
C VAL A 22 10.20 -11.59 5.05
N ASP A 23 11.01 -12.26 5.87
CA ASP A 23 12.28 -12.85 5.44
C ASP A 23 12.11 -13.94 4.39
N ASP A 24 11.12 -14.84 4.55
CA ASP A 24 10.83 -15.91 3.59
C ASP A 24 10.47 -15.36 2.20
N VAL A 25 9.68 -14.27 2.17
CA VAL A 25 9.29 -13.61 0.92
C VAL A 25 10.48 -12.87 0.30
N LEU A 26 11.32 -12.25 1.13
CA LEU A 26 12.52 -11.55 0.69
C LEU A 26 13.52 -12.52 0.08
N GLU A 27 13.72 -13.69 0.68
CA GLU A 27 14.60 -14.74 0.18
C GLU A 27 14.09 -15.30 -1.15
N ALA A 28 12.80 -15.63 -1.25
CA ALA A 28 12.19 -16.07 -2.49
C ALA A 28 12.40 -15.08 -3.66
N TYR A 29 12.32 -13.78 -3.39
CA TYR A 29 12.63 -12.75 -4.40
C TYR A 29 14.12 -12.65 -4.75
N ARG A 30 15.03 -13.03 -3.86
CA ARG A 30 16.48 -13.07 -4.14
C ARG A 30 16.88 -14.28 -4.96
N GLU A 31 16.17 -15.39 -4.80
CA GLU A 31 16.44 -16.64 -5.50
C GLU A 31 15.91 -16.67 -6.95
N GLY A 32 14.94 -15.81 -7.30
CA GLY A 32 14.40 -15.77 -8.66
C GLY A 32 13.09 -15.00 -8.82
N ASP A 33 12.30 -15.39 -9.81
CA ASP A 33 11.01 -14.80 -10.13
C ASP A 33 9.89 -15.33 -9.23
N ALA A 34 9.90 -14.89 -7.98
CA ALA A 34 8.86 -15.23 -7.03
C ALA A 34 7.53 -14.51 -7.34
N ASP A 35 6.43 -15.23 -7.35
CA ASP A 35 5.10 -14.63 -7.39
C ASP A 35 4.60 -14.35 -5.96
N PHE A 36 4.59 -13.07 -5.58
CA PHE A 36 4.12 -12.62 -4.27
C PHE A 36 2.75 -13.17 -3.88
N HIS A 37 1.83 -13.22 -4.83
CA HIS A 37 0.48 -13.70 -4.54
C HIS A 37 0.44 -15.20 -4.29
N THR A 38 1.32 -15.98 -4.91
CA THR A 38 1.48 -17.42 -4.64
C THR A 38 2.12 -17.63 -3.27
N ILE A 39 3.23 -16.94 -2.98
CA ILE A 39 3.90 -17.05 -1.67
C ILE A 39 2.93 -16.72 -0.53
N VAL A 40 2.19 -15.61 -0.66
CA VAL A 40 1.23 -15.21 0.35
C VAL A 40 0.05 -16.19 0.44
N ALA A 41 -0.38 -16.78 -0.68
CA ALA A 41 -1.41 -17.82 -0.69
C ALA A 41 -0.96 -19.05 0.11
N ASP A 42 0.26 -19.50 -0.10
CA ASP A 42 0.86 -20.65 0.59
C ASP A 42 1.05 -20.36 2.10
N MET A 43 1.61 -19.19 2.44
CA MET A 43 1.77 -18.75 3.84
C MET A 43 0.42 -18.67 4.57
N ALA A 44 -0.58 -18.12 3.92
CA ALA A 44 -1.92 -17.94 4.50
C ALA A 44 -2.81 -19.17 4.40
N GLU A 45 -2.39 -20.22 3.66
CA GLU A 45 -3.19 -21.43 3.39
C GLU A 45 -4.55 -21.11 2.74
N ILE A 46 -4.56 -20.20 1.76
CA ILE A 46 -5.75 -19.77 1.02
C ILE A 46 -5.52 -19.85 -0.49
N PRO A 47 -6.58 -19.93 -1.32
CA PRO A 47 -6.41 -19.89 -2.77
C PRO A 47 -5.70 -18.62 -3.26
N ARG A 48 -4.81 -18.75 -4.26
CA ARG A 48 -4.05 -17.65 -4.85
C ARG A 48 -4.93 -16.49 -5.32
N SER A 49 -6.11 -16.77 -5.86
CA SER A 49 -7.08 -15.73 -6.29
C SER A 49 -7.57 -14.88 -5.11
N GLN A 50 -7.83 -15.51 -3.97
CA GLN A 50 -8.22 -14.81 -2.74
C GLN A 50 -7.03 -14.01 -2.17
N ALA A 51 -5.83 -14.60 -2.11
CA ALA A 51 -4.64 -13.89 -1.69
C ALA A 51 -4.38 -12.65 -2.56
N LYS A 52 -4.50 -12.77 -3.89
CA LYS A 52 -4.38 -11.62 -4.81
C LYS A 52 -5.39 -10.52 -4.49
N THR A 53 -6.65 -10.87 -4.31
CA THR A 53 -7.73 -9.92 -3.99
C THR A 53 -7.47 -9.22 -2.65
N ILE A 54 -7.06 -9.96 -1.63
CA ILE A 54 -6.73 -9.41 -0.30
C ILE A 54 -5.51 -8.47 -0.40
N ASN A 55 -4.43 -8.91 -1.05
CA ASN A 55 -3.22 -8.10 -1.22
C ASN A 55 -3.51 -6.77 -1.90
N LEU A 56 -4.19 -6.82 -3.05
CA LEU A 56 -4.55 -5.61 -3.78
C LEU A 56 -5.50 -4.72 -2.96
N GLY A 57 -6.48 -5.31 -2.27
CA GLY A 57 -7.38 -4.59 -1.39
C GLY A 57 -6.63 -3.83 -0.29
N LEU A 58 -5.67 -4.47 0.37
CA LEU A 58 -4.85 -3.85 1.40
C LEU A 58 -3.93 -2.76 0.83
N PHE A 59 -3.27 -3.03 -0.30
CA PHE A 59 -2.36 -2.06 -0.93
C PHE A 59 -3.11 -0.78 -1.38
N TYR A 60 -4.35 -0.94 -1.85
CA TYR A 60 -5.18 0.18 -2.30
C TYR A 60 -6.06 0.80 -1.20
N GLY A 61 -5.92 0.35 0.04
CA GLY A 61 -6.70 0.88 1.17
C GLY A 61 -8.19 0.59 1.06
N MET A 62 -8.53 -0.55 0.47
CA MET A 62 -9.91 -0.99 0.33
C MET A 62 -10.50 -1.30 1.70
N GLY A 63 -11.67 -0.76 1.98
CA GLY A 63 -12.39 -1.07 3.21
C GLY A 63 -12.90 -2.51 3.23
N LYS A 64 -13.04 -3.09 4.42
CA LYS A 64 -13.41 -4.49 4.66
C LYS A 64 -14.69 -4.93 3.91
N ASN A 65 -15.73 -4.10 3.93
CA ASN A 65 -16.98 -4.41 3.25
C ASN A 65 -16.83 -4.52 1.72
N LYS A 66 -16.02 -3.63 1.13
CA LYS A 66 -15.73 -3.67 -0.31
C LYS A 66 -14.91 -4.90 -0.65
N LEU A 67 -13.91 -5.23 0.15
CA LEU A 67 -13.07 -6.41 -0.07
C LEU A 67 -13.87 -7.71 0.10
N GLN A 68 -14.81 -7.78 1.04
CA GLN A 68 -15.76 -8.89 1.17
C GLN A 68 -16.60 -9.07 -0.11
N ALA A 69 -17.12 -7.98 -0.67
CA ALA A 69 -17.89 -8.01 -1.91
C ALA A 69 -17.05 -8.50 -3.09
N GLU A 70 -15.80 -8.05 -3.21
CA GLU A 70 -14.85 -8.51 -4.25
C GLU A 70 -14.51 -10.00 -4.12
N LEU A 71 -14.43 -10.52 -2.90
CA LEU A 71 -14.22 -11.95 -2.65
C LEU A 71 -15.46 -12.80 -2.94
N GLY A 72 -16.65 -12.20 -3.01
CA GLY A 72 -17.91 -12.91 -3.24
C GLY A 72 -18.31 -13.87 -2.12
N VAL A 73 -17.89 -13.61 -0.87
CA VAL A 73 -18.10 -14.51 0.26
C VAL A 73 -18.98 -13.87 1.34
N SER A 74 -19.53 -14.72 2.25
CA SER A 74 -20.27 -14.22 3.41
C SER A 74 -19.35 -13.43 4.37
N LYS A 75 -19.95 -12.64 5.25
CA LYS A 75 -19.21 -11.86 6.26
C LYS A 75 -18.35 -12.76 7.15
N ASP A 76 -18.88 -13.87 7.62
CA ASP A 76 -18.17 -14.77 8.53
C ASP A 76 -16.97 -15.43 7.85
N VAL A 77 -17.12 -15.84 6.58
CA VAL A 77 -16.03 -16.36 5.77
C VAL A 77 -14.97 -15.28 5.51
N SER A 78 -15.37 -14.07 5.16
CA SER A 78 -14.45 -12.93 4.99
C SER A 78 -13.68 -12.63 6.28
N ASP A 79 -14.37 -12.60 7.43
CA ASP A 79 -13.75 -12.37 8.74
C ASP A 79 -12.75 -13.46 9.12
N SER A 80 -13.04 -14.72 8.77
CA SER A 80 -12.12 -15.84 8.95
C SER A 80 -10.88 -15.72 8.07
N LEU A 81 -11.08 -15.45 6.76
CA LEU A 81 -9.99 -15.27 5.80
C LEU A 81 -9.06 -14.12 6.20
N PHE A 82 -9.61 -12.98 6.66
CA PHE A 82 -8.81 -11.86 7.14
C PHE A 82 -7.97 -12.21 8.36
N ARG A 83 -8.56 -12.91 9.33
CA ARG A 83 -7.80 -13.36 10.50
C ARG A 83 -6.68 -14.31 10.11
N GLN A 84 -6.97 -15.30 9.26
CA GLN A 84 -5.97 -16.26 8.76
C GLN A 84 -4.85 -15.55 8.02
N TYR A 85 -5.18 -14.65 7.09
CA TYR A 85 -4.23 -13.83 6.34
C TYR A 85 -3.33 -13.01 7.28
N HIS A 86 -3.91 -12.24 8.19
CA HIS A 86 -3.12 -11.38 9.08
C HIS A 86 -2.27 -12.15 10.09
N ASN A 87 -2.70 -13.34 10.50
CA ASN A 87 -1.91 -14.18 11.40
C ASN A 87 -0.72 -14.83 10.67
N ARG A 88 -0.90 -15.22 9.41
CA ARG A 88 0.12 -15.90 8.60
C ARG A 88 1.03 -14.94 7.83
N VAL A 89 0.53 -13.75 7.49
CA VAL A 89 1.25 -12.72 6.74
C VAL A 89 1.23 -11.39 7.51
N PRO A 90 1.81 -11.34 8.71
CA PRO A 90 1.67 -10.19 9.61
C PRO A 90 2.35 -8.93 9.10
N PHE A 91 3.44 -9.03 8.31
CA PHE A 91 4.22 -7.87 7.85
C PHE A 91 3.40 -6.90 7.00
N VAL A 92 2.42 -7.38 6.22
CA VAL A 92 1.58 -6.49 5.39
C VAL A 92 0.73 -5.58 6.26
N LYS A 93 0.09 -6.15 7.29
CA LYS A 93 -0.71 -5.35 8.24
C LYS A 93 0.17 -4.42 9.07
N GLN A 94 1.30 -4.92 9.58
CA GLN A 94 2.25 -4.12 10.35
C GLN A 94 2.77 -2.92 9.54
N LEU A 95 3.14 -3.14 8.27
CA LEU A 95 3.57 -2.07 7.38
C LEU A 95 2.46 -1.02 7.20
N MET A 96 1.23 -1.46 6.95
CA MET A 96 0.07 -0.58 6.81
C MET A 96 -0.12 0.28 8.07
N ASP A 97 -0.15 -0.34 9.23
CA ASP A 97 -0.37 0.35 10.51
C ASP A 97 0.76 1.36 10.80
N ASN A 98 2.02 0.98 10.57
CA ASN A 98 3.18 1.85 10.76
C ASN A 98 3.15 3.07 9.83
N VAL A 99 2.84 2.86 8.56
CA VAL A 99 2.77 3.96 7.57
C VAL A 99 1.59 4.89 7.87
N MET A 100 0.44 4.35 8.30
CA MET A 100 -0.72 5.15 8.71
C MET A 100 -0.42 5.97 9.97
N SER A 101 0.18 5.39 11.00
CA SER A 101 0.59 6.09 12.23
C SER A 101 1.56 7.23 11.90
N ARG A 102 2.58 6.95 11.08
CA ARG A 102 3.53 7.98 10.62
C ARG A 102 2.84 9.11 9.86
N ALA A 103 1.88 8.79 9.00
CA ALA A 103 1.10 9.80 8.28
C ALA A 103 0.25 10.64 9.25
N GLN A 104 -0.35 10.00 10.26
CA GLN A 104 -1.16 10.66 11.28
C GLN A 104 -0.30 11.60 12.15
N GLU A 105 0.86 11.16 12.59
CA GLU A 105 1.75 11.90 13.49
C GLU A 105 2.46 13.07 12.77
N SER A 106 3.17 12.73 11.68
CA SER A 106 4.04 13.71 10.98
C SER A 106 3.33 14.50 9.88
N GLY A 107 2.13 14.07 9.46
CA GLY A 107 1.39 14.66 8.33
C GLY A 107 2.03 14.40 6.97
N LYS A 108 3.01 13.50 6.88
CA LYS A 108 3.73 13.23 5.62
C LYS A 108 4.34 11.83 5.61
N ILE A 109 4.48 11.29 4.41
CA ILE A 109 5.30 10.11 4.10
C ILE A 109 6.24 10.45 2.94
N ARG A 110 7.32 9.66 2.79
CA ARG A 110 8.27 9.79 1.69
C ARG A 110 8.26 8.54 0.83
N THR A 111 8.21 8.71 -0.48
CA THR A 111 8.38 7.65 -1.47
C THR A 111 9.85 7.22 -1.57
N LEU A 112 10.11 6.21 -2.39
CA LEU A 112 11.45 5.61 -2.58
C LEU A 112 12.53 6.63 -2.94
N LEU A 113 12.22 7.59 -3.82
CA LEU A 113 13.16 8.64 -4.22
C LEU A 113 12.98 9.95 -3.44
N GLY A 114 12.30 9.90 -2.29
CA GLY A 114 12.22 11.01 -1.35
C GLY A 114 11.09 12.02 -1.60
N ARG A 115 10.23 11.78 -2.60
CA ARG A 115 9.07 12.63 -2.87
C ARG A 115 8.11 12.63 -1.70
N LEU A 116 7.60 13.80 -1.31
CA LEU A 116 6.69 13.96 -0.19
C LEU A 116 5.24 13.81 -0.61
N CYS A 117 4.53 12.92 0.09
CA CYS A 117 3.07 12.88 0.12
C CYS A 117 2.59 13.48 1.45
N ARG A 118 1.74 14.52 1.38
CA ARG A 118 1.27 15.28 2.54
C ARG A 118 -0.17 14.95 2.89
N PHE A 119 -0.47 14.99 4.20
CA PHE A 119 -1.81 14.81 4.80
C PHE A 119 -2.09 16.06 5.62
N HIS A 120 -2.52 17.13 4.97
CA HIS A 120 -2.69 18.46 5.57
C HIS A 120 -4.14 18.80 5.89
N LEU A 121 -5.09 17.94 5.50
CA LEU A 121 -6.49 18.10 5.83
C LEU A 121 -6.84 17.32 7.11
N TRP A 122 -7.87 17.79 7.81
CA TRP A 122 -8.33 17.27 9.08
C TRP A 122 -9.82 17.01 9.06
N GLU A 123 -10.27 16.08 9.87
CA GLU A 123 -11.66 15.66 10.03
C GLU A 123 -11.94 15.32 11.49
N PRO A 124 -13.21 15.34 11.96
CA PRO A 124 -13.53 14.91 13.31
C PRO A 124 -13.18 13.44 13.52
N ASN A 125 -12.74 13.11 14.75
CA ASN A 125 -12.43 11.73 15.13
C ASN A 125 -13.73 10.97 15.52
N GLN A 126 -14.74 11.07 14.68
CA GLN A 126 -16.04 10.41 14.85
C GLN A 126 -16.33 9.57 13.60
N PHE A 127 -17.14 8.53 13.79
CA PHE A 127 -17.60 7.72 12.65
C PHE A 127 -18.60 8.52 11.82
N GLY A 128 -18.42 8.52 10.49
CA GLY A 128 -19.30 9.22 9.56
C GLY A 128 -18.58 9.73 8.33
N ILE A 129 -19.34 10.35 7.44
CA ILE A 129 -18.81 11.05 6.27
C ILE A 129 -18.67 12.53 6.64
N HIS A 130 -17.46 13.01 6.72
CA HIS A 130 -17.15 14.39 7.09
C HIS A 130 -16.41 15.10 5.98
N LYS A 131 -16.61 16.41 5.89
CA LYS A 131 -15.82 17.28 5.04
C LYS A 131 -14.44 17.46 5.68
N SER A 132 -13.40 17.16 4.91
CA SER A 132 -12.03 17.40 5.36
C SER A 132 -11.64 18.86 5.16
N LEU A 133 -11.12 19.49 6.20
CA LEU A 133 -10.82 20.91 6.27
C LEU A 133 -9.34 21.18 6.59
N PRO A 134 -8.79 22.37 6.29
CA PRO A 134 -7.54 22.83 6.88
C PRO A 134 -7.60 22.80 8.41
N HIS A 135 -6.46 22.62 9.08
CA HIS A 135 -6.37 22.40 10.53
C HIS A 135 -7.19 23.40 11.36
N ASP A 136 -6.97 24.70 11.12
CA ASP A 136 -7.59 25.76 11.93
C ASP A 136 -9.11 25.82 11.74
N GLN A 137 -9.57 25.57 10.51
CA GLN A 137 -11.00 25.49 10.21
C GLN A 137 -11.64 24.26 10.84
N ALA A 138 -10.95 23.10 10.78
CA ALA A 138 -11.41 21.87 11.40
C ALA A 138 -11.49 22.00 12.94
N LEU A 139 -10.51 22.66 13.54
CA LEU A 139 -10.47 22.93 14.97
C LEU A 139 -11.62 23.87 15.41
N LEU A 140 -11.91 24.89 14.60
CA LEU A 140 -13.02 25.83 14.87
C LEU A 140 -14.39 25.13 14.75
N GLU A 141 -14.55 24.27 13.73
CA GLU A 141 -15.84 23.62 13.44
C GLU A 141 -16.11 22.40 14.36
N HIS A 142 -15.07 21.64 14.70
CA HIS A 142 -15.22 20.34 15.39
C HIS A 142 -14.55 20.29 16.77
N GLY A 143 -13.87 21.35 17.19
CA GLY A 143 -13.10 21.37 18.45
C GLY A 143 -11.84 20.49 18.40
N PRO A 144 -11.22 20.17 19.55
CA PRO A 144 -9.93 19.48 19.63
C PRO A 144 -9.99 17.99 19.24
N GLY A 145 -11.19 17.42 19.10
CA GLY A 145 -11.39 16.00 18.73
C GLY A 145 -11.24 15.73 17.24
N ILE A 146 -10.16 16.23 16.62
CA ILE A 146 -9.88 16.07 15.18
C ILE A 146 -8.66 15.17 14.93
N LYS A 147 -8.62 14.55 13.76
CA LYS A 147 -7.51 13.74 13.24
C LYS A 147 -7.19 14.12 11.81
N ARG A 148 -6.00 13.75 11.32
CA ARG A 148 -5.66 13.95 9.91
C ARG A 148 -6.52 13.08 9.02
N ALA A 149 -7.10 13.70 8.00
CA ALA A 149 -7.93 13.04 7.00
C ALA A 149 -7.10 12.18 6.03
N PHE A 150 -7.72 11.15 5.49
CA PHE A 150 -7.18 10.29 4.42
C PHE A 150 -5.90 9.50 4.77
N THR A 151 -5.51 9.41 6.03
CA THR A 151 -4.31 8.65 6.43
C THR A 151 -4.42 7.16 6.14
N TYR A 152 -5.63 6.61 6.03
CA TYR A 152 -5.87 5.25 5.58
C TYR A 152 -5.37 4.97 4.14
N LYS A 153 -5.14 6.02 3.33
CA LYS A 153 -4.52 5.92 1.99
C LYS A 153 -2.99 5.96 2.02
N ALA A 154 -2.38 6.01 3.20
CA ALA A 154 -0.94 6.27 3.30
C ALA A 154 -0.10 5.15 2.68
N LEU A 155 -0.45 3.87 2.90
CA LEU A 155 0.23 2.74 2.27
C LEU A 155 0.11 2.81 0.75
N ASN A 156 -1.10 3.02 0.22
CA ASN A 156 -1.32 3.18 -1.22
C ASN A 156 -0.45 4.29 -1.81
N LYS A 157 -0.43 5.48 -1.17
CA LYS A 157 0.41 6.61 -1.62
C LYS A 157 1.90 6.30 -1.56
N LEU A 158 2.35 5.52 -0.57
CA LEU A 158 3.73 5.09 -0.47
C LEU A 158 4.11 4.16 -1.62
N ILE A 159 3.33 3.10 -1.83
CA ILE A 159 3.64 2.05 -2.82
C ILE A 159 3.49 2.59 -4.24
N GLN A 160 2.34 3.11 -4.62
CA GLN A 160 2.12 3.66 -5.97
C GLN A 160 3.03 4.86 -6.26
N GLY A 161 3.26 5.70 -5.25
CA GLY A 161 4.19 6.82 -5.39
C GLY A 161 5.62 6.37 -5.65
N SER A 162 6.07 5.31 -4.98
CA SER A 162 7.40 4.73 -5.18
C SER A 162 7.52 4.00 -6.52
N ALA A 163 6.48 3.29 -6.94
CA ALA A 163 6.39 2.69 -8.27
C ALA A 163 6.53 3.76 -9.37
N ALA A 164 5.77 4.84 -9.27
CA ALA A 164 5.88 5.96 -10.19
C ALA A 164 7.26 6.64 -10.18
N ASP A 165 7.94 6.68 -9.03
CA ASP A 165 9.31 7.18 -8.94
C ASP A 165 10.30 6.28 -9.71
N MET A 166 10.16 4.97 -9.63
CA MET A 166 10.98 4.00 -10.36
C MET A 166 10.79 4.17 -11.88
N THR A 167 9.55 4.20 -12.36
CA THR A 167 9.24 4.39 -13.79
C THR A 167 9.81 5.71 -14.31
N LYS A 168 9.64 6.80 -13.58
CA LYS A 168 10.23 8.10 -13.95
C LYS A 168 11.76 8.08 -13.96
N LYS A 169 12.37 7.36 -13.02
CA LYS A 169 13.83 7.20 -13.00
C LYS A 169 14.31 6.39 -14.20
N ALA A 170 13.58 5.35 -14.59
CA ALA A 170 13.85 4.58 -15.80
C ALA A 170 13.79 5.47 -17.06
N MET A 171 12.73 6.29 -17.20
CA MET A 171 12.60 7.25 -18.31
C MET A 171 13.79 8.20 -18.39
N ILE A 172 14.22 8.77 -17.25
CA ILE A 172 15.40 9.65 -17.20
C ILE A 172 16.68 8.92 -17.63
N ASN A 173 16.83 7.67 -17.22
CA ASN A 173 18.01 6.88 -17.59
C ASN A 173 18.00 6.56 -19.09
N LEU A 174 16.87 6.11 -19.65
CA LEU A 174 16.70 5.88 -21.09
C LEU A 174 17.01 7.14 -21.91
N HIS A 175 16.46 8.27 -21.48
CA HIS A 175 16.73 9.55 -22.15
C HIS A 175 18.22 9.92 -22.19
N LYS A 176 18.99 9.61 -21.13
CA LYS A 176 20.44 9.83 -21.10
C LYS A 176 21.21 8.97 -22.09
N GLU A 177 20.67 7.79 -22.39
CA GLU A 177 21.19 6.88 -23.42
C GLU A 177 20.68 7.19 -24.82
N GLY A 178 19.95 8.28 -25.01
CA GLY A 178 19.39 8.70 -26.29
C GLY A 178 18.11 7.95 -26.69
N ILE A 179 17.53 7.18 -25.77
CA ILE A 179 16.31 6.42 -25.99
C ILE A 179 15.12 7.22 -25.45
N ILE A 180 14.15 7.51 -26.31
CA ILE A 180 12.96 8.27 -25.93
C ILE A 180 11.76 7.34 -25.97
N PRO A 181 11.17 6.98 -24.81
CA PRO A 181 9.93 6.22 -24.79
C PRO A 181 8.79 6.99 -25.46
N HIS A 182 8.04 6.31 -26.32
CA HIS A 182 6.91 6.89 -27.05
C HIS A 182 5.63 6.92 -26.19
N ILE A 183 5.42 5.87 -25.38
CA ILE A 183 4.25 5.72 -24.52
C ILE A 183 4.69 5.21 -23.15
N GLN A 184 4.03 5.70 -22.10
CA GLN A 184 4.14 5.16 -20.75
C GLN A 184 2.74 4.75 -20.26
N VAL A 185 2.58 3.49 -19.88
CA VAL A 185 1.35 2.93 -19.30
C VAL A 185 1.71 2.28 -17.97
N HIS A 186 1.29 2.90 -16.86
CA HIS A 186 1.62 2.44 -15.49
C HIS A 186 3.13 2.24 -15.28
N ASP A 187 3.60 1.01 -15.24
CA ASP A 187 4.98 0.55 -15.04
C ASP A 187 5.64 0.07 -16.34
N GLU A 188 4.97 0.20 -17.47
CA GLU A 188 5.47 -0.15 -18.80
C GLU A 188 5.94 1.09 -19.57
N LEU A 189 7.05 0.93 -20.27
CA LEU A 189 7.59 1.93 -21.22
C LEU A 189 7.70 1.27 -22.59
N ASP A 190 7.05 1.85 -23.56
CA ASP A 190 7.10 1.45 -24.97
C ASP A 190 8.13 2.35 -25.69
N ILE A 191 9.08 1.72 -26.41
CA ILE A 191 10.26 2.37 -27.03
C ILE A 191 10.20 2.27 -28.52
#